data_42d2e21095bb72b498891e9560ae57f8
#
_entry.id   42d2e21095bb72b498891e9560ae57f8
#
_cell.length_a   1.000
_cell.length_b   1.000
_cell.length_c   1.000
_cell.angle_alpha   90.00
_cell.angle_beta   90.00
_cell.angle_gamma   90.00
#
_symmetry.space_group_name_H-M   'P 1'
#
loop_
_entity.id
_entity.type
_entity.pdbx_description
1 polymer ?
#
loop_
_entity_poly.entity_id
_entity_poly.type
_entity_poly.pdbx_seq_one_letter_code
_entity_poly.pdbx_strand_id
1 'polypeptide(L)'
;MKNYFKFAVFLLSLWPIYIITYQIFYNKLGPEPVDRIVNHFGEWTLIFILLTLTMTPLRKITKSLEWIKFRRMLGVFAFFYASIHMLSDVGLDYRFDFEPLIDDVLKKKFVFIGFSAWLLLIPLAITSSDKMVRLLKQNWKKLHRLIYVISIFGVLHFIWLSKTIFFKPLIFLIILIILLLFRINFRKFNLS
;
A
#
# COMPACT_ATOMS: atom_id res chain seq x y z
N MET A 1 -14.05 -7.46 20.27
CA MET A 1 -14.42 -8.10 18.99
C MET A 1 -13.90 -9.52 18.99
N LYS A 2 -14.76 -10.49 18.65
CA LYS A 2 -14.40 -11.91 18.65
C LYS A 2 -13.25 -12.15 17.66
N ASN A 3 -12.32 -13.06 17.97
CA ASN A 3 -11.16 -13.41 17.12
C ASN A 3 -11.56 -13.79 15.68
N TYR A 4 -12.80 -14.27 15.50
CA TYR A 4 -13.38 -14.62 14.19
C TYR A 4 -13.40 -13.46 13.18
N PHE A 5 -13.66 -12.22 13.63
CA PHE A 5 -13.70 -11.08 12.70
C PHE A 5 -12.30 -10.70 12.19
N LYS A 6 -11.29 -10.79 13.07
CA LYS A 6 -9.90 -10.57 12.64
C LYS A 6 -9.43 -11.65 11.66
N PHE A 7 -9.84 -12.89 11.90
CA PHE A 7 -9.54 -14.01 11.00
C PHE A 7 -10.26 -13.85 9.65
N ALA A 8 -11.53 -13.43 9.65
CA ALA A 8 -12.27 -13.17 8.42
C ALA A 8 -11.60 -12.05 7.58
N VAL A 9 -11.20 -10.94 8.22
CA VAL A 9 -10.48 -9.86 7.51
C VAL A 9 -9.13 -10.35 6.97
N PHE A 10 -8.42 -11.22 7.70
CA PHE A 10 -7.19 -11.84 7.22
C PHE A 10 -7.44 -12.69 5.96
N LEU A 11 -8.45 -13.55 5.96
CA LEU A 11 -8.81 -14.38 4.79
C LEU A 11 -9.22 -13.50 3.60
N LEU A 12 -10.05 -12.48 3.84
CA LEU A 12 -10.44 -11.52 2.80
C LEU A 12 -9.22 -10.77 2.23
N SER A 13 -8.20 -10.53 3.05
CA SER A 13 -6.96 -9.91 2.57
C SER A 13 -6.14 -10.80 1.63
N LEU A 14 -6.41 -12.11 1.56
CA LEU A 14 -5.80 -13.03 0.60
C LEU A 14 -6.59 -13.15 -0.71
N TRP A 15 -7.78 -12.55 -0.78
CA TRP A 15 -8.64 -12.55 -1.96
C TRP A 15 -7.95 -12.13 -3.27
N PRO A 16 -7.07 -11.10 -3.27
CA PRO A 16 -6.33 -10.71 -4.48
C PRO A 16 -5.45 -11.81 -5.06
N ILE A 17 -4.81 -12.61 -4.20
CA ILE A 17 -4.01 -13.77 -4.66
C ILE A 17 -4.90 -14.81 -5.32
N TYR A 18 -6.04 -15.10 -4.69
CA TYR A 18 -6.99 -16.06 -5.25
C TYR A 18 -7.46 -15.63 -6.65
N ILE A 19 -7.83 -14.36 -6.85
CA ILE A 19 -8.30 -13.84 -8.14
C ILE A 19 -7.21 -14.00 -9.21
N ILE A 20 -5.98 -13.55 -8.95
CA ILE A 20 -4.93 -13.59 -9.97
C ILE A 20 -4.52 -15.04 -10.29
N THR A 21 -4.45 -15.89 -9.27
CA THR A 21 -4.17 -17.32 -9.43
C THR A 21 -5.25 -17.99 -10.30
N TYR A 22 -6.52 -17.72 -10.03
CA TYR A 22 -7.63 -18.18 -10.86
C TYR A 22 -7.50 -17.72 -12.32
N GLN A 23 -7.14 -16.44 -12.54
CA GLN A 23 -6.97 -15.90 -13.91
C GLN A 23 -5.80 -16.57 -14.64
N ILE A 24 -4.72 -16.90 -13.94
CA ILE A 24 -3.56 -17.64 -14.49
C ILE A 24 -3.99 -19.04 -14.92
N PHE A 25 -4.63 -19.82 -14.02
CA PHE A 25 -5.01 -21.21 -14.30
C PHE A 25 -6.02 -21.34 -15.43
N TYR A 26 -6.93 -20.40 -15.59
CA TYR A 26 -7.97 -20.41 -16.62
C TYR A 26 -7.64 -19.56 -17.86
N ASN A 27 -6.36 -19.14 -18.03
CA ASN A 27 -5.89 -18.32 -19.15
C ASN A 27 -6.74 -17.05 -19.37
N LYS A 28 -7.16 -16.38 -18.29
CA LYS A 28 -8.00 -15.17 -18.29
C LYS A 28 -7.23 -13.87 -18.05
N LEU A 29 -5.91 -13.88 -18.24
CA LEU A 29 -5.07 -12.69 -18.03
C LEU A 29 -5.21 -11.64 -19.15
N GLY A 30 -5.66 -12.05 -20.34
CA GLY A 30 -5.76 -11.16 -21.50
C GLY A 30 -4.48 -11.09 -22.34
N PRO A 31 -4.37 -10.10 -23.26
CA PRO A 31 -3.28 -10.03 -24.22
C PRO A 31 -1.92 -9.68 -23.59
N GLU A 32 -1.91 -8.97 -22.48
CA GLU A 32 -0.70 -8.54 -21.77
C GLU A 32 -0.66 -9.16 -20.37
N PRO A 33 -0.31 -10.47 -20.25
CA PRO A 33 -0.40 -11.20 -18.98
C PRO A 33 0.57 -10.69 -17.92
N VAL A 34 1.77 -10.26 -18.32
CA VAL A 34 2.78 -9.72 -17.38
C VAL A 34 2.27 -8.43 -16.76
N ASP A 35 1.87 -7.46 -17.59
CA ASP A 35 1.31 -6.19 -17.12
C ASP A 35 0.10 -6.38 -16.23
N ARG A 36 -0.75 -7.37 -16.58
CA ARG A 36 -1.93 -7.71 -15.79
C ARG A 36 -1.56 -8.16 -14.38
N ILE A 37 -0.54 -9.00 -14.23
CA ILE A 37 -0.07 -9.51 -12.94
C ILE A 37 0.58 -8.38 -12.14
N VAL A 38 1.51 -7.65 -12.74
CA VAL A 38 2.25 -6.56 -12.10
C VAL A 38 1.28 -5.48 -11.62
N ASN A 39 0.39 -5.00 -12.50
CA ASN A 39 -0.59 -3.96 -12.16
C ASN A 39 -1.59 -4.42 -11.09
N HIS A 40 -2.02 -5.69 -11.12
CA HIS A 40 -2.92 -6.24 -10.11
C HIS A 40 -2.34 -6.10 -8.70
N PHE A 41 -1.10 -6.52 -8.49
CA PHE A 41 -0.46 -6.41 -7.17
C PHE A 41 -0.16 -4.97 -6.76
N GLY A 42 0.21 -4.10 -7.71
CA GLY A 42 0.39 -2.67 -7.48
C GLY A 42 -0.89 -1.98 -6.99
N GLU A 43 -2.03 -2.25 -7.64
CA GLU A 43 -3.33 -1.71 -7.24
C GLU A 43 -3.74 -2.17 -5.83
N TRP A 44 -3.61 -3.46 -5.54
CA TRP A 44 -3.93 -3.97 -4.21
C TRP A 44 -3.01 -3.43 -3.13
N THR A 45 -1.75 -3.16 -3.44
CA THR A 45 -0.84 -2.43 -2.55
C THR A 45 -1.43 -1.08 -2.14
N LEU A 46 -1.87 -0.27 -3.12
CA LEU A 46 -2.49 1.03 -2.86
C LEU A 46 -3.80 0.90 -2.07
N ILE A 47 -4.64 -0.08 -2.41
CA ILE A 47 -5.88 -0.36 -1.67
C ILE A 47 -5.56 -0.64 -0.20
N PHE A 48 -4.59 -1.50 0.12
CA PHE A 48 -4.23 -1.81 1.50
C PHE A 48 -3.59 -0.63 2.24
N ILE A 49 -2.82 0.22 1.54
CA ILE A 49 -2.31 1.48 2.12
C ILE A 49 -3.48 2.39 2.49
N LEU A 50 -4.44 2.62 1.59
CA LEU A 50 -5.60 3.46 1.85
C LEU A 50 -6.50 2.89 2.94
N LEU A 51 -6.75 1.57 2.95
CA LEU A 51 -7.47 0.89 4.03
C LEU A 51 -6.77 1.08 5.38
N THR A 52 -5.45 0.97 5.42
CA THR A 52 -4.67 1.24 6.64
C THR A 52 -4.87 2.68 7.14
N LEU A 53 -4.92 3.65 6.22
CA LEU A 53 -5.19 5.04 6.54
C LEU A 53 -6.65 5.26 6.98
N THR A 54 -7.61 4.55 6.44
CA THR A 54 -9.05 4.66 6.75
C THR A 54 -9.37 4.24 8.18
N MET A 55 -8.57 3.37 8.82
CA MET A 55 -8.82 2.90 10.18
C MET A 55 -8.89 4.04 11.22
N THR A 56 -8.19 5.14 11.00
CA THR A 56 -8.20 6.28 11.94
C THR A 56 -9.47 7.14 11.81
N PRO A 57 -9.93 7.55 10.61
CA PRO A 57 -11.25 8.16 10.43
C PRO A 57 -12.39 7.30 10.97
N LEU A 58 -12.40 6.00 10.65
CA LEU A 58 -13.43 5.07 11.15
C LEU A 58 -13.50 5.07 12.68
N ARG A 59 -12.35 5.02 13.36
CA ARG A 59 -12.32 5.14 14.82
C ARG A 59 -12.94 6.46 15.30
N LYS A 60 -12.66 7.58 14.64
CA LYS A 60 -13.19 8.89 15.06
C LYS A 60 -14.71 8.96 14.89
N ILE A 61 -15.22 8.44 13.76
CA ILE A 61 -16.65 8.46 13.42
C ILE A 61 -17.44 7.50 14.30
N THR A 62 -16.99 6.25 14.40
CA THR A 62 -17.73 5.19 15.13
C THR A 62 -17.42 5.18 16.63
N LYS A 63 -16.45 5.97 17.10
CA LYS A 63 -15.95 5.99 18.49
C LYS A 63 -15.44 4.62 18.99
N SER A 64 -15.24 3.64 18.10
CA SER A 64 -14.78 2.29 18.42
C SER A 64 -13.28 2.15 18.25
N LEU A 65 -12.60 1.60 19.27
CA LEU A 65 -11.17 1.31 19.25
C LEU A 65 -10.81 0.07 18.41
N GLU A 66 -11.82 -0.70 18.03
CA GLU A 66 -11.64 -1.97 17.31
C GLU A 66 -10.95 -1.78 15.95
N TRP A 67 -11.25 -0.69 15.24
CA TRP A 67 -10.67 -0.38 13.94
C TRP A 67 -9.14 -0.26 13.96
N ILE A 68 -8.56 0.23 15.07
CA ILE A 68 -7.11 0.37 15.20
C ILE A 68 -6.39 -0.98 15.20
N LYS A 69 -7.06 -2.05 15.65
CA LYS A 69 -6.49 -3.40 15.69
C LYS A 69 -6.16 -3.93 14.29
N PHE A 70 -6.92 -3.49 13.26
CA PHE A 70 -6.69 -3.88 11.87
C PHE A 70 -5.57 -3.11 11.19
N ARG A 71 -5.26 -1.89 11.69
CA ARG A 71 -4.30 -1.01 11.03
C ARG A 71 -2.94 -1.67 10.78
N ARG A 72 -2.40 -2.40 11.77
CA ARG A 72 -1.11 -3.10 11.61
C ARG A 72 -1.21 -4.25 10.63
N MET A 73 -2.25 -5.06 10.72
CA MET A 73 -2.46 -6.19 9.83
C MET A 73 -2.58 -5.74 8.37
N LEU A 74 -3.42 -4.74 8.10
CA LEU A 74 -3.60 -4.18 6.75
C LEU A 74 -2.32 -3.53 6.23
N GLY A 75 -1.53 -2.87 7.12
CA GLY A 75 -0.21 -2.32 6.76
C GLY A 75 0.81 -3.39 6.39
N VAL A 76 0.79 -4.56 7.06
CA VAL A 76 1.63 -5.71 6.70
C VAL A 76 1.19 -6.29 5.36
N PHE A 77 -0.12 -6.39 5.08
CA PHE A 77 -0.62 -6.78 3.77
C PHE A 77 -0.23 -5.79 2.66
N ALA A 78 -0.21 -4.49 2.94
CA ALA A 78 0.30 -3.50 2.00
C ALA A 78 1.77 -3.77 1.61
N PHE A 79 2.63 -4.05 2.60
CA PHE A 79 4.02 -4.44 2.35
C PHE A 79 4.12 -5.76 1.59
N PHE A 80 3.32 -6.75 1.96
CA PHE A 80 3.30 -8.05 1.30
C PHE A 80 2.95 -7.94 -0.19
N TYR A 81 1.88 -7.19 -0.53
CA TYR A 81 1.51 -6.98 -1.92
C TYR A 81 2.49 -6.08 -2.68
N ALA A 82 3.08 -5.08 -2.03
CA ALA A 82 4.15 -4.27 -2.60
C ALA A 82 5.39 -5.11 -2.95
N SER A 83 5.72 -6.10 -2.10
CA SER A 83 6.85 -7.00 -2.35
C SER A 83 6.55 -7.97 -3.49
N ILE A 84 5.33 -8.50 -3.59
CA ILE A 84 4.94 -9.32 -4.75
C ILE A 84 4.92 -8.49 -6.02
N HIS A 85 4.40 -7.25 -5.99
CA HIS A 85 4.42 -6.32 -7.11
C HIS A 85 5.85 -6.12 -7.64
N MET A 86 6.77 -5.78 -6.75
CA MET A 86 8.18 -5.60 -7.09
C MET A 86 8.82 -6.89 -7.62
N LEU A 87 8.57 -8.03 -6.97
CA LEU A 87 9.11 -9.32 -7.42
C LEU A 87 8.53 -9.76 -8.77
N SER A 88 7.26 -9.45 -9.04
CA SER A 88 6.64 -9.73 -10.33
C SER A 88 7.26 -8.86 -11.43
N ASP A 89 7.51 -7.59 -11.16
CA ASP A 89 8.18 -6.67 -12.09
C ASP A 89 9.61 -7.16 -12.39
N VAL A 90 10.42 -7.39 -11.35
CA VAL A 90 11.79 -7.89 -11.49
C VAL A 90 11.85 -9.26 -12.17
N GLY A 91 10.93 -10.17 -11.85
CA GLY A 91 10.95 -11.55 -12.35
C GLY A 91 10.33 -11.70 -13.73
N LEU A 92 9.23 -11.03 -14.04
CA LEU A 92 8.48 -11.21 -15.27
C LEU A 92 8.86 -10.21 -16.35
N ASP A 93 9.08 -8.94 -15.98
CA ASP A 93 9.41 -7.87 -16.92
C ASP A 93 10.92 -7.81 -17.16
N TYR A 94 11.73 -7.68 -16.09
CA TYR A 94 13.19 -7.64 -16.19
C TYR A 94 13.86 -9.02 -16.26
N ARG A 95 13.14 -10.14 -16.03
CA ARG A 95 13.69 -11.52 -16.06
C ARG A 95 14.93 -11.71 -15.19
N PHE A 96 14.99 -11.01 -14.04
CA PHE A 96 16.12 -10.93 -13.12
C PHE A 96 17.39 -10.31 -13.73
N ASP A 97 17.28 -9.56 -14.82
CA ASP A 97 18.37 -8.73 -15.33
C ASP A 97 18.39 -7.42 -14.53
N PHE A 98 19.40 -7.24 -13.72
CA PHE A 98 19.50 -6.10 -12.80
C PHE A 98 20.09 -4.85 -13.47
N GLU A 99 20.77 -4.98 -14.61
CA GLU A 99 21.36 -3.83 -15.29
C GLU A 99 20.27 -2.88 -15.82
N PRO A 100 19.29 -3.31 -16.64
CA PRO A 100 18.21 -2.45 -17.08
C PRO A 100 17.30 -2.00 -15.93
N LEU A 101 17.12 -2.82 -14.88
CA LEU A 101 16.35 -2.43 -13.70
C LEU A 101 17.00 -1.24 -12.98
N ILE A 102 18.32 -1.28 -12.74
CA ILE A 102 19.06 -0.18 -12.08
C ILE A 102 19.00 1.08 -12.95
N ASP A 103 19.17 0.92 -14.24
CA ASP A 103 19.10 2.01 -15.20
C ASP A 103 17.71 2.70 -15.18
N ASP A 104 16.65 1.91 -15.14
CA ASP A 104 15.28 2.41 -15.05
C ASP A 104 14.98 3.09 -13.70
N VAL A 105 15.46 2.54 -12.60
CA VAL A 105 15.36 3.17 -11.28
C VAL A 105 16.05 4.53 -11.27
N LEU A 106 17.19 4.68 -11.95
CA LEU A 106 17.94 5.94 -11.97
C LEU A 106 17.37 6.96 -12.96
N LYS A 107 16.81 6.52 -14.09
CA LYS A 107 16.38 7.39 -15.21
C LYS A 107 14.88 7.68 -15.21
N LYS A 108 14.05 6.72 -14.80
CA LYS A 108 12.58 6.84 -14.84
C LYS A 108 12.03 7.28 -13.48
N LYS A 109 11.55 8.52 -13.39
CA LYS A 109 11.03 9.11 -12.13
C LYS A 109 9.94 8.27 -11.46
N PHE A 110 9.05 7.63 -12.22
CA PHE A 110 8.00 6.79 -11.65
C PHE A 110 8.55 5.51 -11.04
N VAL A 111 9.55 4.86 -11.66
CA VAL A 111 10.22 3.67 -11.11
C VAL A 111 10.94 4.03 -9.82
N PHE A 112 11.69 5.13 -9.82
CA PHE A 112 12.39 5.62 -8.63
C PHE A 112 11.47 5.85 -7.44
N ILE A 113 10.32 6.50 -7.65
CA ILE A 113 9.35 6.78 -6.57
C ILE A 113 8.69 5.49 -6.08
N GLY A 114 8.31 4.57 -6.99
CA GLY A 114 7.74 3.27 -6.62
C GLY A 114 8.71 2.44 -5.79
N PHE A 115 9.96 2.34 -6.24
CA PHE A 115 11.04 1.65 -5.53
C PHE A 115 11.31 2.27 -4.15
N SER A 116 11.36 3.61 -4.08
CA SER A 116 11.53 4.33 -2.81
C SER A 116 10.38 4.07 -1.85
N ALA A 117 9.13 4.03 -2.32
CA ALA A 117 7.97 3.71 -1.51
C ALA A 117 8.06 2.30 -0.91
N TRP A 118 8.49 1.32 -1.72
CA TRP A 118 8.71 -0.05 -1.26
C TRP A 118 9.83 -0.13 -0.21
N LEU A 119 10.97 0.52 -0.42
CA LEU A 119 12.07 0.58 0.56
C LEU A 119 11.59 1.18 1.90
N LEU A 120 10.79 2.23 1.86
CA LEU A 120 10.23 2.84 3.07
C LEU A 120 9.20 1.95 3.79
N LEU A 121 8.53 1.03 3.08
CA LEU A 121 7.63 0.05 3.70
C LEU A 121 8.37 -1.01 4.51
N ILE A 122 9.62 -1.36 4.16
CA ILE A 122 10.41 -2.38 4.85
C ILE A 122 10.52 -2.11 6.36
N PRO A 123 11.04 -0.95 6.82
CA PRO A 123 11.14 -0.69 8.25
C PRO A 123 9.78 -0.65 8.95
N LEU A 124 8.70 -0.24 8.28
CA LEU A 124 7.36 -0.27 8.84
C LEU A 124 6.88 -1.72 9.06
N ALA A 125 7.13 -2.60 8.10
CA ALA A 125 6.77 -4.01 8.21
C ALA A 125 7.55 -4.72 9.32
N ILE A 126 8.88 -4.57 9.36
CA ILE A 126 9.75 -5.16 10.37
C ILE A 126 9.35 -4.71 11.78
N THR A 127 8.96 -3.45 11.95
CA THR A 127 8.59 -2.88 13.24
C THR A 127 7.11 -3.04 13.59
N SER A 128 6.34 -3.81 12.83
CA SER A 128 4.90 -4.01 13.04
C SER A 128 4.53 -5.06 14.10
N SER A 129 5.50 -5.59 14.84
CA SER A 129 5.26 -6.54 15.95
C SER A 129 5.02 -5.83 17.29
N ASP A 130 4.31 -6.51 18.22
CA ASP A 130 4.10 -5.97 19.59
C ASP A 130 5.42 -5.82 20.36
N LYS A 131 6.41 -6.66 20.09
CA LYS A 131 7.77 -6.56 20.64
C LYS A 131 8.41 -5.24 20.21
N MET A 132 8.35 -4.90 18.94
CA MET A 132 8.93 -3.67 18.40
C MET A 132 8.19 -2.41 18.87
N VAL A 133 6.87 -2.46 19.02
CA VAL A 133 6.10 -1.34 19.62
C VAL A 133 6.58 -1.05 21.03
N ARG A 134 6.80 -2.08 21.87
CA ARG A 134 7.32 -1.92 23.23
C ARG A 134 8.76 -1.41 23.24
N LEU A 135 9.60 -1.90 22.32
CA LEU A 135 11.03 -1.52 22.25
C LEU A 135 11.21 -0.08 21.80
N LEU A 136 10.53 0.32 20.72
CA LEU A 136 10.69 1.64 20.09
C LEU A 136 9.86 2.74 20.79
N LYS A 137 8.86 2.40 21.58
CA LYS A 137 8.01 3.35 22.33
C LYS A 137 7.52 4.51 21.44
N GLN A 138 7.90 5.75 21.77
CA GLN A 138 7.50 6.95 21.03
C GLN A 138 8.12 7.01 19.61
N ASN A 139 9.32 6.44 19.42
CA ASN A 139 9.98 6.40 18.10
C ASN A 139 9.21 5.53 17.12
N TRP A 140 8.49 4.49 17.60
CA TRP A 140 7.59 3.71 16.76
C TRP A 140 6.54 4.60 16.07
N LYS A 141 5.93 5.52 16.80
CA LYS A 141 4.94 6.45 16.24
C LYS A 141 5.57 7.41 15.22
N LYS A 142 6.81 7.87 15.44
CA LYS A 142 7.54 8.73 14.51
C LYS A 142 7.84 7.98 13.21
N LEU A 143 8.39 6.76 13.31
CA LEU A 143 8.71 5.91 12.17
C LEU A 143 7.45 5.60 11.33
N HIS A 144 6.36 5.20 11.98
CA HIS A 144 5.12 4.85 11.28
C HIS A 144 4.37 6.05 10.67
N ARG A 145 4.85 7.29 10.84
CA ARG A 145 4.37 8.45 10.05
C ARG A 145 4.86 8.42 8.60
N LEU A 146 5.91 7.66 8.30
CA LEU A 146 6.37 7.45 6.92
C LEU A 146 5.27 6.90 6.01
N ILE A 147 4.24 6.26 6.55
CA ILE A 147 3.08 5.78 5.78
C ILE A 147 2.42 6.92 4.96
N TYR A 148 2.50 8.18 5.41
CA TYR A 148 1.96 9.31 4.67
C TYR A 148 2.80 9.62 3.43
N VAL A 149 4.13 9.60 3.56
CA VAL A 149 5.05 9.79 2.43
C VAL A 149 4.90 8.64 1.44
N ILE A 150 4.85 7.39 1.96
CA ILE A 150 4.65 6.19 1.15
C ILE A 150 3.35 6.25 0.36
N SER A 151 2.25 6.70 0.99
CA SER A 151 0.96 6.80 0.30
C SER A 151 0.96 7.85 -0.81
N ILE A 152 1.65 8.98 -0.60
CA ILE A 152 1.84 10.00 -1.64
C ILE A 152 2.68 9.43 -2.79
N PHE A 153 3.80 8.79 -2.49
CA PHE A 153 4.69 8.19 -3.48
C PHE A 153 3.96 7.12 -4.31
N GLY A 154 3.20 6.24 -3.65
CA GLY A 154 2.44 5.20 -4.34
C GLY A 154 1.39 5.76 -5.30
N VAL A 155 0.64 6.78 -4.89
CA VAL A 155 -0.35 7.43 -5.76
C VAL A 155 0.33 8.18 -6.90
N LEU A 156 1.42 8.90 -6.65
CA LEU A 156 2.19 9.59 -7.70
C LEU A 156 2.80 8.59 -8.70
N HIS A 157 3.34 7.47 -8.22
CA HIS A 157 3.83 6.38 -9.07
C HIS A 157 2.72 5.89 -10.00
N PHE A 158 1.52 5.64 -9.47
CA PHE A 158 0.38 5.17 -10.26
C PHE A 158 -0.08 6.22 -11.28
N ILE A 159 -0.14 7.51 -10.93
CA ILE A 159 -0.50 8.59 -11.85
C ILE A 159 0.51 8.68 -13.01
N TRP A 160 1.80 8.61 -12.73
CA TRP A 160 2.84 8.73 -13.75
C TRP A 160 2.95 7.49 -14.66
N LEU A 161 2.60 6.31 -14.14
CA LEU A 161 2.52 5.09 -14.93
C LEU A 161 1.33 5.12 -15.89
N SER A 162 0.19 5.69 -15.48
CA SER A 162 -1.06 5.69 -16.23
C SER A 162 -1.06 6.76 -17.32
N LYS A 163 -0.57 6.40 -18.52
CA LYS A 163 -0.49 7.33 -19.66
C LYS A 163 -1.84 7.62 -20.33
N THR A 164 -2.79 6.70 -20.28
CA THR A 164 -4.03 6.73 -21.09
C THR A 164 -5.32 6.79 -20.27
N ILE A 165 -5.38 6.25 -19.07
CA ILE A 165 -6.59 6.18 -18.24
C ILE A 165 -6.35 6.91 -16.91
N PHE A 166 -6.55 8.22 -16.91
CA PHE A 166 -6.39 9.04 -15.70
C PHE A 166 -7.49 8.85 -14.65
N PHE A 167 -8.63 8.28 -15.02
CA PHE A 167 -9.78 8.20 -14.12
C PHE A 167 -9.50 7.36 -12.87
N LYS A 168 -8.87 6.20 -13.04
CA LYS A 168 -8.59 5.30 -11.93
C LYS A 168 -7.57 5.87 -10.93
N PRO A 169 -6.38 6.35 -11.35
CA PRO A 169 -5.44 7.04 -10.47
C PRO A 169 -6.02 8.27 -9.77
N LEU A 170 -6.92 9.01 -10.45
CA LEU A 170 -7.58 10.18 -9.88
C LEU A 170 -8.48 9.82 -8.70
N ILE A 171 -9.20 8.70 -8.77
CA ILE A 171 -10.00 8.19 -7.64
C ILE A 171 -9.09 7.93 -6.42
N PHE A 172 -7.96 7.25 -6.62
CA PHE A 172 -7.01 6.99 -5.53
C PHE A 172 -6.46 8.28 -4.92
N LEU A 173 -6.17 9.28 -5.77
CA LEU A 173 -5.71 10.60 -5.33
C LEU A 173 -6.77 11.30 -4.47
N ILE A 174 -8.02 11.34 -4.92
CA ILE A 174 -9.14 11.97 -4.19
C ILE A 174 -9.32 11.29 -2.83
N ILE A 175 -9.35 9.96 -2.80
CA ILE A 175 -9.47 9.20 -1.54
C ILE A 175 -8.30 9.53 -0.62
N LEU A 176 -7.07 9.56 -1.13
CA LEU A 176 -5.88 9.89 -0.34
C LEU A 176 -5.99 11.31 0.26
N ILE A 177 -6.37 12.30 -0.54
CA ILE A 177 -6.54 13.68 -0.08
C ILE A 177 -7.57 13.74 1.06
N ILE A 178 -8.74 13.13 0.89
CA ILE A 178 -9.77 13.06 1.92
C ILE A 178 -9.20 12.44 3.21
N LEU A 179 -8.51 11.30 3.12
CA LEU A 179 -7.93 10.61 4.28
C LEU A 179 -6.85 11.43 4.98
N LEU A 180 -6.06 12.20 4.24
CA LEU A 180 -5.05 13.09 4.82
C LEU A 180 -5.69 14.31 5.48
N LEU A 181 -6.73 14.91 4.89
CA LEU A 181 -7.48 16.02 5.48
C LEU A 181 -8.10 15.64 6.83
N PHE A 182 -8.60 14.41 7.01
CA PHE A 182 -9.08 13.93 8.31
C PHE A 182 -8.03 13.91 9.43
N ARG A 183 -6.74 14.07 9.08
CA ARG A 183 -5.62 14.06 10.03
C ARG A 183 -5.12 15.45 10.39
N ILE A 184 -5.50 16.46 9.62
CA ILE A 184 -5.18 17.86 9.93
C ILE A 184 -6.05 18.28 11.13
N ASN A 185 -5.40 18.74 12.18
CA ASN A 185 -6.10 19.15 13.41
C ASN A 185 -6.44 20.62 13.28
N PHE A 186 -7.59 20.95 12.66
CA PHE A 186 -8.06 22.32 12.44
C PHE A 186 -8.20 23.17 13.73
N ARG A 187 -8.25 22.54 14.92
CA ARG A 187 -8.28 23.24 16.21
C ARG A 187 -7.05 24.12 16.50
N LYS A 188 -5.93 23.89 15.85
CA LYS A 188 -4.73 24.74 16.01
C LYS A 188 -4.75 26.02 15.15
N PHE A 189 -5.64 26.11 14.17
CA PHE A 189 -5.72 27.26 13.27
C PHE A 189 -6.67 28.38 13.76
N ASN A 190 -7.52 28.11 14.78
CA ASN A 190 -8.49 29.08 15.30
C ASN A 190 -8.00 29.82 16.57
N LEU A 191 -6.72 29.81 16.88
CA LEU A 191 -6.14 30.49 18.05
C LEU A 191 -4.93 31.37 17.68
N SER A 192 -5.02 32.06 16.53
CA SER A 192 -4.08 33.13 16.20
C SER A 192 -4.84 34.35 15.75
#